data_4ad67a7d89368ea9c66b64e570224a23
#
_entry.id   4ad67a7d89368ea9c66b64e570224a23
#
_cell.length_a   1.000
_cell.length_b   1.000
_cell.length_c   1.000
_cell.angle_alpha   90.00
_cell.angle_beta   90.00
_cell.angle_gamma   90.00
#
_symmetry.space_group_name_H-M   'P 1'
#
loop_
_entity.id
_entity.type
_entity.pdbx_description
1 polymer ?
#
loop_
_entity_poly.entity_id
_entity_poly.type
_entity_poly.pdbx_seq_one_letter_code
_entity_poly.pdbx_strand_id
1 'polypeptide(L)'
;MKKVLLISFLITFCSQLTFAQTTITIKNSADAPTIDKNIYGHFAEHLGRCIYGGFFVGDTSKIPNTKGVRNDIIAALKDLKIPNLRWPGGCFADTYHWKDGIGPQEQRPTIVNKWWGGVTEDNSFGTHDFLNMCELLGAEPYLSGNVGSGTVQELADWVQYTNFSGKSPMSDLRAKNGRKEPWKVKYWGIGNEAWGCGGNMTAEYYAGEYRKYATFMSDWENTGGITRIASGSNSSDYNWTEVLMKGIPLNMLGGVGVHHYAVIDWGKKGSDREFTEEGYFKTMQSALKMEELVTKHSAIMDKYDPEKKVAMIVDEWGGWYEVEKGTNPGFLYQQNTMRDAVLAGATLNIFNNHADRVRMANLAQCVNVLQAVILTDKAKMIVTPTYHVMKMYAVHQDAKLLPVSFESASYTFNGEKLPAVSASASKDKNGAVHISLVNVDAKNKNKIEIDVKDLGVKNFTGTVITSTKLQDYNSFDNPNKIVPTAFKGFENKKGKLEITIPPFSVVVLEGK
;
A
#
# COMPACT_ATOMS: atom_id res chain seq x y z
N MET A 1 82.92 9.81 -20.26
CA MET A 1 81.83 9.34 -19.36
C MET A 1 80.63 10.27 -19.52
N LYS A 2 79.65 9.89 -20.34
CA LYS A 2 78.36 10.67 -20.51
C LYS A 2 77.31 10.11 -19.56
N LYS A 3 76.86 10.95 -18.62
CA LYS A 3 75.73 10.61 -17.73
C LYS A 3 74.41 10.80 -18.47
N VAL A 4 73.65 9.72 -18.62
CA VAL A 4 72.29 9.73 -19.13
C VAL A 4 71.38 9.94 -17.95
N LEU A 5 70.59 11.04 -17.95
CA LEU A 5 69.56 11.35 -16.97
C LEU A 5 68.25 10.72 -17.44
N LEU A 6 67.76 9.68 -16.72
CA LEU A 6 66.45 9.08 -16.98
C LEU A 6 65.41 9.90 -16.20
N ILE A 7 64.55 10.63 -16.93
CA ILE A 7 63.38 11.32 -16.35
C ILE A 7 62.20 10.35 -16.44
N SER A 8 61.77 9.78 -15.29
CA SER A 8 60.54 8.98 -15.15
C SER A 8 59.34 9.92 -15.10
N PHE A 9 58.55 9.89 -16.15
CA PHE A 9 57.23 10.55 -16.16
C PHE A 9 56.19 9.67 -15.42
N LEU A 10 55.80 10.08 -14.23
CA LEU A 10 54.73 9.44 -13.48
C LEU A 10 53.40 9.97 -14.04
N ILE A 11 52.74 9.20 -14.92
CA ILE A 11 51.41 9.51 -15.39
C ILE A 11 50.42 9.08 -14.29
N THR A 12 49.95 10.04 -13.49
CA THR A 12 48.85 9.83 -12.53
C THR A 12 47.55 9.68 -13.32
N PHE A 13 47.11 8.45 -13.48
CA PHE A 13 45.79 8.14 -14.03
C PHE A 13 44.73 8.57 -12.99
N CYS A 14 44.22 9.79 -13.12
CA CYS A 14 43.05 10.24 -12.37
C CYS A 14 41.83 9.56 -13.01
N SER A 15 41.41 8.39 -12.47
CA SER A 15 40.16 7.77 -12.85
C SER A 15 39.02 8.71 -12.40
N GLN A 16 38.53 9.52 -13.31
CA GLN A 16 37.26 10.19 -13.11
C GLN A 16 36.20 9.10 -13.01
N LEU A 17 35.67 8.88 -11.80
CA LEU A 17 34.45 8.13 -11.60
C LEU A 17 33.34 8.91 -12.31
N THR A 18 33.09 8.58 -13.55
CA THR A 18 31.91 9.04 -14.28
C THR A 18 30.72 8.29 -13.67
N PHE A 19 30.02 8.94 -12.74
CA PHE A 19 28.69 8.47 -12.34
C PHE A 19 27.81 8.50 -13.58
N ALA A 20 27.27 7.37 -13.99
CA ALA A 20 26.34 7.30 -15.09
C ALA A 20 25.14 8.21 -14.76
N GLN A 21 24.91 9.21 -15.60
CA GLN A 21 23.79 10.12 -15.47
C GLN A 21 22.54 9.41 -15.98
N THR A 22 21.49 9.32 -15.16
CA THR A 22 20.19 8.80 -15.58
C THR A 22 19.40 9.91 -16.28
N THR A 23 19.04 9.71 -17.55
CA THR A 23 18.16 10.64 -18.26
C THR A 23 16.74 10.11 -18.27
N ILE A 24 15.82 10.86 -17.68
CA ILE A 24 14.39 10.52 -17.63
C ILE A 24 13.64 11.34 -18.68
N THR A 25 12.90 10.66 -19.55
CA THR A 25 11.96 11.29 -20.46
C THR A 25 10.55 11.18 -19.88
N ILE A 26 9.86 12.33 -19.78
CA ILE A 26 8.46 12.42 -19.35
C ILE A 26 7.62 12.83 -20.57
N LYS A 27 6.59 12.04 -20.88
CA LYS A 27 5.69 12.30 -21.99
C LYS A 27 4.38 12.91 -21.49
N ASN A 28 3.93 13.98 -22.14
CA ASN A 28 2.58 14.51 -21.94
C ASN A 28 1.64 13.83 -22.95
N SER A 29 0.85 12.87 -22.48
CA SER A 29 -0.10 12.10 -23.31
C SER A 29 -1.53 12.40 -22.90
N ALA A 30 -2.37 12.79 -23.86
CA ALA A 30 -3.79 13.04 -23.62
C ALA A 30 -4.54 11.76 -23.22
N ASP A 31 -4.10 10.61 -23.72
CA ASP A 31 -4.74 9.30 -23.49
C ASP A 31 -4.20 8.58 -22.26
N ALA A 32 -3.28 9.21 -21.51
CA ALA A 32 -2.74 8.60 -20.31
C ALA A 32 -3.84 8.37 -19.24
N PRO A 33 -3.79 7.26 -18.49
CA PRO A 33 -4.77 6.96 -17.47
C PRO A 33 -4.69 7.99 -16.32
N THR A 34 -5.77 8.04 -15.53
CA THR A 34 -5.76 8.72 -14.23
C THR A 34 -5.24 7.75 -13.18
N ILE A 35 -4.33 8.20 -12.35
CA ILE A 35 -3.86 7.46 -11.18
C ILE A 35 -5.01 7.44 -10.17
N ASP A 36 -5.64 6.28 -9.99
CA ASP A 36 -6.77 6.13 -9.07
C ASP A 36 -6.29 6.42 -7.64
N LYS A 37 -6.98 7.31 -6.93
CA LYS A 37 -6.67 7.62 -5.53
C LYS A 37 -6.60 6.36 -4.65
N ASN A 38 -7.38 5.32 -4.97
CA ASN A 38 -7.43 4.09 -4.19
C ASN A 38 -6.12 3.29 -4.18
N ILE A 39 -5.14 3.60 -5.05
CA ILE A 39 -3.76 3.08 -4.96
C ILE A 39 -3.10 3.44 -3.62
N TYR A 40 -3.57 4.49 -2.95
CA TYR A 40 -3.06 4.99 -1.67
C TYR A 40 -3.89 4.51 -0.47
N GLY A 41 -4.59 3.39 -0.63
CA GLY A 41 -5.39 2.77 0.41
C GLY A 41 -4.57 2.10 1.50
N HIS A 42 -5.26 1.76 2.58
CA HIS A 42 -4.67 1.08 3.73
C HIS A 42 -5.48 -0.14 4.12
N PHE A 43 -4.86 -0.99 4.92
CA PHE A 43 -5.44 -2.21 5.44
C PHE A 43 -5.45 -2.21 6.97
N ALA A 44 -6.56 -2.64 7.55
CA ALA A 44 -6.76 -2.84 8.97
C ALA A 44 -7.34 -4.23 9.23
N GLU A 45 -6.75 -4.96 10.16
CA GLU A 45 -7.15 -6.31 10.49
C GLU A 45 -7.28 -6.48 12.01
N HIS A 46 -8.15 -7.37 12.45
CA HIS A 46 -8.15 -7.89 13.81
C HIS A 46 -6.88 -8.73 14.05
N LEU A 47 -5.75 -8.03 14.09
CA LEU A 47 -4.41 -8.56 14.22
C LEU A 47 -3.64 -7.71 15.23
N GLY A 48 -3.09 -8.34 16.25
CA GLY A 48 -2.27 -7.69 17.25
C GLY A 48 -2.94 -6.44 17.83
N ARG A 49 -2.27 -5.31 17.70
CA ARG A 49 -2.80 -4.02 18.15
C ARG A 49 -3.15 -3.07 17.01
N CYS A 50 -3.57 -3.59 15.85
CA CYS A 50 -4.05 -2.71 14.79
C CYS A 50 -5.34 -2.01 15.20
N ILE A 51 -6.30 -2.77 15.70
CA ILE A 51 -7.61 -2.27 16.12
C ILE A 51 -7.59 -1.96 17.61
N TYR A 52 -7.65 -2.98 18.48
CA TYR A 52 -7.68 -2.81 19.93
C TYR A 52 -6.34 -2.31 20.48
N GLY A 53 -6.36 -1.16 21.18
CA GLY A 53 -5.14 -0.48 21.64
C GLY A 53 -4.32 0.16 20.52
N GLY A 54 -4.78 0.03 19.28
CA GLY A 54 -4.34 0.78 18.12
C GLY A 54 -5.26 1.97 17.87
N PHE A 55 -6.04 1.94 16.80
CA PHE A 55 -6.95 3.05 16.52
C PHE A 55 -8.24 3.03 17.37
N PHE A 56 -8.65 1.88 17.92
CA PHE A 56 -9.83 1.77 18.78
C PHE A 56 -9.45 1.54 20.24
N VAL A 57 -10.00 2.37 21.11
CA VAL A 57 -9.73 2.35 22.57
C VAL A 57 -11.01 2.29 23.39
N GLY A 58 -12.18 2.30 22.73
CA GLY A 58 -13.49 2.32 23.39
C GLY A 58 -13.89 3.71 23.88
N ASP A 59 -15.20 3.95 23.94
CA ASP A 59 -15.79 5.27 24.25
C ASP A 59 -15.42 5.78 25.64
N THR A 60 -15.24 4.88 26.61
CA THR A 60 -14.93 5.19 28.02
C THR A 60 -13.45 5.44 28.27
N SER A 61 -12.60 5.31 27.25
CA SER A 61 -11.16 5.52 27.37
C SER A 61 -10.83 6.96 27.75
N LYS A 62 -9.78 7.12 28.61
CA LYS A 62 -9.21 8.44 28.91
C LYS A 62 -8.38 9.03 27.77
N ILE A 63 -8.02 8.20 26.76
CA ILE A 63 -7.38 8.67 25.54
C ILE A 63 -8.43 9.42 24.73
N PRO A 64 -8.15 10.66 24.25
CA PRO A 64 -9.12 11.43 23.46
C PRO A 64 -9.59 10.63 22.24
N ASN A 65 -10.90 10.43 22.15
CA ASN A 65 -11.50 9.61 21.12
C ASN A 65 -12.85 10.17 20.66
N THR A 66 -13.30 9.71 19.51
CA THR A 66 -14.64 9.95 18.96
C THR A 66 -15.25 8.59 18.66
N LYS A 67 -16.29 8.21 19.42
CA LYS A 67 -16.92 6.88 19.33
C LYS A 67 -15.88 5.75 19.47
N GLY A 68 -14.99 5.84 20.44
CA GLY A 68 -13.95 4.86 20.70
C GLY A 68 -12.74 4.90 19.76
N VAL A 69 -12.78 5.65 18.67
CA VAL A 69 -11.65 5.82 17.74
C VAL A 69 -10.79 7.00 18.18
N ARG A 70 -9.49 6.81 18.28
CA ARG A 70 -8.53 7.83 18.74
C ARG A 70 -8.51 9.05 17.84
N ASN A 71 -8.64 10.24 18.43
CA ASN A 71 -8.67 11.49 17.68
C ASN A 71 -7.33 11.84 17.01
N ASP A 72 -6.20 11.48 17.62
CA ASP A 72 -4.87 11.67 17.03
C ASP A 72 -4.67 10.83 15.77
N ILE A 73 -5.16 9.59 15.76
CA ILE A 73 -5.13 8.70 14.59
C ILE A 73 -6.09 9.21 13.49
N ILE A 74 -7.30 9.63 13.86
CA ILE A 74 -8.24 10.26 12.91
C ILE A 74 -7.57 11.45 12.23
N ALA A 75 -6.90 12.32 13.00
CA ALA A 75 -6.20 13.49 12.45
C ALA A 75 -5.07 13.09 11.50
N ALA A 76 -4.24 12.11 11.88
CA ALA A 76 -3.13 11.62 11.06
C ALA A 76 -3.62 10.97 9.75
N LEU A 77 -4.64 10.11 9.80
CA LEU A 77 -5.17 9.46 8.58
C LEU A 77 -5.90 10.44 7.65
N LYS A 78 -6.55 11.49 8.19
CA LYS A 78 -7.08 12.60 7.38
C LYS A 78 -5.98 13.41 6.70
N ASP A 79 -4.88 13.65 7.39
CA ASP A 79 -3.72 14.36 6.83
C ASP A 79 -3.02 13.57 5.72
N LEU A 80 -3.08 12.23 5.77
CA LEU A 80 -2.69 11.33 4.67
C LEU A 80 -3.66 11.39 3.48
N LYS A 81 -4.88 11.92 3.66
CA LYS A 81 -5.96 11.82 2.67
C LYS A 81 -6.25 10.38 2.27
N ILE A 82 -6.34 9.48 3.28
CA ILE A 82 -6.58 8.07 3.06
C ILE A 82 -7.86 7.86 2.22
N PRO A 83 -7.77 7.24 1.03
CA PRO A 83 -8.93 7.16 0.13
C PRO A 83 -9.84 5.98 0.44
N ASN A 84 -9.30 4.88 0.91
CA ASN A 84 -10.03 3.69 1.29
C ASN A 84 -9.34 2.94 2.43
N LEU A 85 -10.12 2.15 3.17
CA LEU A 85 -9.64 1.29 4.24
C LEU A 85 -10.27 -0.10 4.11
N ARG A 86 -9.45 -1.14 4.02
CA ARG A 86 -9.86 -2.54 3.96
C ARG A 86 -9.96 -3.12 5.37
N TRP A 87 -11.08 -3.85 5.66
CA TRP A 87 -11.39 -4.47 6.95
C TRP A 87 -12.39 -5.64 6.73
N PRO A 88 -12.55 -6.65 7.58
CA PRO A 88 -12.02 -6.82 8.93
C PRO A 88 -10.65 -7.49 8.99
N GLY A 89 -10.10 -7.89 7.87
CA GLY A 89 -8.81 -8.56 7.84
C GLY A 89 -8.47 -9.17 6.51
N GLY A 90 -7.30 -9.81 6.54
CA GLY A 90 -6.83 -10.83 5.64
C GLY A 90 -7.33 -12.18 6.13
N CYS A 91 -6.44 -13.00 6.74
CA CYS A 91 -6.82 -14.31 7.27
C CYS A 91 -7.96 -14.26 8.30
N PHE A 92 -8.06 -13.19 9.09
CA PHE A 92 -9.14 -13.04 10.06
C PHE A 92 -10.51 -12.96 9.37
N ALA A 93 -10.62 -12.36 8.17
CA ALA A 93 -11.89 -12.20 7.47
C ALA A 93 -12.62 -13.54 7.23
N ASP A 94 -11.87 -14.59 6.90
CA ASP A 94 -12.43 -15.91 6.61
C ASP A 94 -12.78 -16.76 7.85
N THR A 95 -12.66 -16.16 9.04
CA THR A 95 -13.16 -16.70 10.32
C THR A 95 -14.11 -15.75 11.02
N TYR A 96 -14.38 -14.58 10.46
CA TYR A 96 -15.19 -13.55 11.06
C TYR A 96 -16.64 -13.63 10.61
N HIS A 97 -17.55 -13.76 11.59
CA HIS A 97 -18.98 -13.70 11.38
C HIS A 97 -19.48 -12.29 11.71
N TRP A 98 -19.80 -11.48 10.71
CA TRP A 98 -20.09 -10.06 10.88
C TRP A 98 -21.23 -9.73 11.85
N LYS A 99 -22.16 -10.67 12.03
CA LYS A 99 -23.28 -10.54 12.99
C LYS A 99 -22.80 -10.53 14.43
N ASP A 100 -21.64 -11.10 14.73
CA ASP A 100 -21.02 -11.07 16.05
C ASP A 100 -20.53 -9.67 16.45
N GLY A 101 -20.25 -8.81 15.48
CA GLY A 101 -19.78 -7.44 15.67
C GLY A 101 -20.86 -6.36 15.56
N ILE A 102 -22.15 -6.70 15.71
CA ILE A 102 -23.26 -5.73 15.67
C ILE A 102 -24.15 -5.82 16.91
N GLY A 103 -25.02 -4.81 17.09
CA GLY A 103 -25.87 -4.72 18.30
C GLY A 103 -25.10 -4.21 19.53
N PRO A 104 -25.74 -4.27 20.72
CA PRO A 104 -25.13 -3.82 21.98
C PRO A 104 -23.83 -4.55 22.27
N GLN A 105 -22.75 -3.83 22.59
CA GLN A 105 -21.41 -4.40 22.76
C GLN A 105 -21.37 -5.49 23.86
N GLU A 106 -22.09 -5.28 24.95
CA GLU A 106 -22.15 -6.21 26.06
C GLU A 106 -22.86 -7.56 25.74
N GLN A 107 -23.54 -7.63 24.59
CA GLN A 107 -24.22 -8.83 24.12
C GLN A 107 -23.45 -9.53 22.99
N ARG A 108 -22.36 -8.93 22.51
CA ARG A 108 -21.56 -9.52 21.44
C ARG A 108 -20.78 -10.73 21.95
N PRO A 109 -20.72 -11.84 21.20
CA PRO A 109 -19.94 -13.00 21.61
C PRO A 109 -18.45 -12.71 21.56
N THR A 110 -17.70 -13.39 22.41
CA THR A 110 -16.24 -13.45 22.29
C THR A 110 -15.83 -14.57 21.35
N ILE A 111 -14.78 -14.34 20.57
CA ILE A 111 -14.21 -15.33 19.65
C ILE A 111 -12.72 -15.52 19.90
N VAL A 112 -12.17 -16.67 19.50
CA VAL A 112 -10.73 -16.89 19.53
C VAL A 112 -10.15 -16.51 18.18
N ASN A 113 -9.21 -15.58 18.16
CA ASN A 113 -8.45 -15.22 16.97
C ASN A 113 -7.40 -16.32 16.69
N LYS A 114 -7.79 -17.32 15.91
CA LYS A 114 -6.92 -18.49 15.63
C LYS A 114 -5.68 -18.15 14.81
N TRP A 115 -5.74 -17.10 14.01
CA TRP A 115 -4.66 -16.73 13.13
C TRP A 115 -3.60 -15.88 13.81
N TRP A 116 -4.02 -14.97 14.70
CA TRP A 116 -3.16 -13.92 15.22
C TRP A 116 -3.03 -14.00 16.74
N GLY A 117 -2.06 -14.79 17.20
CA GLY A 117 -1.68 -14.87 18.62
C GLY A 117 -2.59 -15.70 19.51
N GLY A 118 -3.67 -16.32 19.00
CA GLY A 118 -4.60 -17.13 19.78
C GLY A 118 -5.34 -16.35 20.87
N VAL A 119 -5.49 -15.04 20.70
CA VAL A 119 -6.12 -14.17 21.70
C VAL A 119 -7.64 -14.19 21.59
N THR A 120 -8.32 -13.83 22.69
CA THR A 120 -9.77 -13.63 22.69
C THR A 120 -10.10 -12.23 22.19
N GLU A 121 -10.98 -12.17 21.19
CA GLU A 121 -11.57 -10.93 20.68
C GLU A 121 -12.96 -10.76 21.26
N ASP A 122 -13.31 -9.57 21.73
CA ASP A 122 -14.59 -9.27 22.36
C ASP A 122 -15.63 -8.69 21.40
N ASN A 123 -15.26 -8.52 20.13
CA ASN A 123 -16.10 -7.94 19.08
C ASN A 123 -16.61 -6.53 19.40
N SER A 124 -15.95 -5.80 20.31
CA SER A 124 -16.35 -4.42 20.65
C SER A 124 -16.17 -3.46 19.50
N PHE A 125 -15.32 -3.80 18.51
CA PHE A 125 -15.23 -3.10 17.23
C PHE A 125 -15.79 -3.97 16.11
N GLY A 126 -16.85 -3.49 15.46
CA GLY A 126 -17.53 -4.23 14.39
C GLY A 126 -17.99 -3.34 13.23
N THR A 127 -19.01 -3.81 12.49
CA THR A 127 -19.48 -3.15 11.26
C THR A 127 -19.80 -1.66 11.45
N HIS A 128 -20.56 -1.32 12.50
CA HIS A 128 -20.93 0.09 12.75
C HIS A 128 -19.72 0.94 13.11
N ASP A 129 -18.82 0.41 13.94
CA ASP A 129 -17.63 1.11 14.42
C ASP A 129 -16.70 1.40 13.25
N PHE A 130 -16.48 0.41 12.38
CA PHE A 130 -15.66 0.54 11.18
C PHE A 130 -16.24 1.54 10.17
N LEU A 131 -17.53 1.40 9.82
CA LEU A 131 -18.15 2.27 8.83
C LEU A 131 -18.28 3.72 9.34
N ASN A 132 -18.54 3.92 10.63
CA ASN A 132 -18.48 5.25 11.25
C ASN A 132 -17.07 5.83 11.22
N MET A 133 -16.02 5.01 11.42
CA MET A 133 -14.63 5.45 11.28
C MET A 133 -14.34 5.89 9.83
N CYS A 134 -14.79 5.12 8.84
CA CYS A 134 -14.64 5.52 7.43
C CYS A 134 -15.34 6.86 7.13
N GLU A 135 -16.55 7.10 7.65
CA GLU A 135 -17.24 8.38 7.53
C GLU A 135 -16.46 9.52 8.22
N LEU A 136 -15.92 9.29 9.42
CA LEU A 136 -15.05 10.27 10.10
C LEU A 136 -13.81 10.61 9.28
N LEU A 137 -13.22 9.65 8.58
CA LEU A 137 -12.03 9.83 7.76
C LEU A 137 -12.34 10.43 6.39
N GLY A 138 -13.54 10.26 5.87
CA GLY A 138 -13.90 10.52 4.48
C GLY A 138 -13.30 9.49 3.52
N ALA A 139 -13.06 8.26 4.02
CA ALA A 139 -12.50 7.15 3.28
C ALA A 139 -13.60 6.17 2.83
N GLU A 140 -13.43 5.58 1.65
CA GLU A 140 -14.32 4.50 1.18
C GLU A 140 -14.05 3.21 1.97
N PRO A 141 -15.08 2.55 2.52
CA PRO A 141 -14.90 1.24 3.13
C PRO A 141 -14.69 0.16 2.05
N TYR A 142 -13.75 -0.74 2.32
CA TYR A 142 -13.58 -2.00 1.60
C TYR A 142 -13.77 -3.15 2.58
N LEU A 143 -14.89 -3.86 2.45
CA LEU A 143 -15.24 -4.97 3.33
C LEU A 143 -14.80 -6.32 2.74
N SER A 144 -14.01 -7.09 3.46
CA SER A 144 -13.62 -8.45 3.09
C SER A 144 -14.61 -9.46 3.66
N GLY A 145 -15.34 -10.16 2.78
CA GLY A 145 -16.34 -11.15 3.15
C GLY A 145 -15.74 -12.51 3.47
N ASN A 146 -16.37 -13.24 4.38
CA ASN A 146 -15.98 -14.58 4.80
C ASN A 146 -16.45 -15.64 3.79
N VAL A 147 -15.53 -16.24 3.06
CA VAL A 147 -15.78 -17.36 2.14
C VAL A 147 -15.25 -18.68 2.72
N GLY A 148 -14.29 -18.60 3.63
CA GLY A 148 -13.64 -19.75 4.23
C GLY A 148 -14.55 -20.55 5.17
N SER A 149 -15.17 -19.87 6.14
CA SER A 149 -16.08 -20.51 7.13
C SER A 149 -17.50 -19.94 7.09
N GLY A 150 -17.74 -18.87 6.34
CA GLY A 150 -19.04 -18.24 6.19
C GLY A 150 -19.94 -18.91 5.15
N THR A 151 -21.11 -18.31 4.95
CA THR A 151 -22.08 -18.78 3.97
C THR A 151 -22.43 -17.69 2.96
N VAL A 152 -22.91 -18.09 1.80
CA VAL A 152 -23.42 -17.16 0.77
C VAL A 152 -24.50 -16.23 1.33
N GLN A 153 -25.41 -16.79 2.14
CA GLN A 153 -26.50 -16.01 2.75
C GLN A 153 -25.94 -14.98 3.73
N GLU A 154 -24.91 -15.32 4.49
CA GLU A 154 -24.31 -14.41 5.46
C GLU A 154 -23.69 -13.18 4.76
N LEU A 155 -22.96 -13.38 3.65
CA LEU A 155 -22.39 -12.26 2.91
C LEU A 155 -23.48 -11.44 2.19
N ALA A 156 -24.50 -12.08 1.60
CA ALA A 156 -25.64 -11.41 1.00
C ALA A 156 -26.41 -10.57 2.03
N ASP A 157 -26.60 -11.10 3.24
CA ASP A 157 -27.20 -10.38 4.37
C ASP A 157 -26.38 -9.15 4.76
N TRP A 158 -25.02 -9.26 4.77
CA TRP A 158 -24.15 -8.14 5.12
C TRP A 158 -24.22 -7.02 4.08
N VAL A 159 -24.23 -7.37 2.78
CA VAL A 159 -24.47 -6.40 1.71
C VAL A 159 -25.84 -5.72 1.86
N GLN A 160 -26.90 -6.49 2.13
CA GLN A 160 -28.23 -5.94 2.35
C GLN A 160 -28.29 -5.05 3.60
N TYR A 161 -27.65 -5.48 4.70
CA TYR A 161 -27.57 -4.71 5.94
C TYR A 161 -26.92 -3.34 5.76
N THR A 162 -25.85 -3.28 4.99
CA THR A 162 -25.09 -2.04 4.78
C THR A 162 -25.65 -1.15 3.67
N ASN A 163 -26.32 -1.72 2.66
CA ASN A 163 -26.62 -1.00 1.42
C ASN A 163 -28.12 -0.80 1.13
N PHE A 164 -29.04 -1.65 1.67
CA PHE A 164 -30.43 -1.55 1.28
C PHE A 164 -31.18 -0.44 2.04
N SER A 165 -31.85 0.47 1.31
CA SER A 165 -32.62 1.58 1.86
C SER A 165 -34.10 1.25 2.12
N GLY A 166 -34.63 0.22 1.42
CA GLY A 166 -36.01 -0.22 1.59
C GLY A 166 -36.25 -1.03 2.87
N LYS A 167 -37.47 -1.54 3.02
CA LYS A 167 -37.86 -2.35 4.17
C LYS A 167 -37.47 -3.82 3.99
N SER A 168 -36.65 -4.35 4.88
CA SER A 168 -36.25 -5.78 4.94
C SER A 168 -35.80 -6.15 6.35
N PRO A 169 -35.69 -7.46 6.67
CA PRO A 169 -35.16 -7.88 7.97
C PRO A 169 -33.78 -7.29 8.29
N MET A 170 -32.90 -7.13 7.29
CA MET A 170 -31.57 -6.58 7.48
C MET A 170 -31.57 -5.05 7.65
N SER A 171 -32.38 -4.32 6.92
CA SER A 171 -32.53 -2.87 7.14
C SER A 171 -33.23 -2.55 8.48
N ASP A 172 -34.22 -3.36 8.87
CA ASP A 172 -34.88 -3.23 10.18
C ASP A 172 -33.88 -3.53 11.33
N LEU A 173 -33.01 -4.56 11.15
CA LEU A 173 -31.93 -4.87 12.11
C LEU A 173 -30.88 -3.73 12.17
N ARG A 174 -30.48 -3.15 11.04
CA ARG A 174 -29.60 -1.98 11.02
C ARG A 174 -30.21 -0.80 11.79
N ALA A 175 -31.49 -0.52 11.55
CA ALA A 175 -32.22 0.55 12.23
C ALA A 175 -32.32 0.28 13.76
N LYS A 176 -32.61 -0.96 14.17
CA LYS A 176 -32.60 -1.40 15.58
C LYS A 176 -31.23 -1.17 16.22
N ASN A 177 -30.16 -1.38 15.47
CA ASN A 177 -28.78 -1.16 15.92
C ASN A 177 -28.32 0.31 15.83
N GLY A 178 -29.26 1.26 15.65
CA GLY A 178 -29.02 2.69 15.77
C GLY A 178 -28.73 3.42 14.46
N ARG A 179 -28.85 2.76 13.28
CA ARG A 179 -28.68 3.44 11.98
C ARG A 179 -29.79 3.10 11.00
N LYS A 180 -30.56 4.11 10.63
CA LYS A 180 -31.64 3.96 9.66
C LYS A 180 -31.14 3.93 8.22
N GLU A 181 -30.29 4.91 7.85
CA GLU A 181 -29.81 5.10 6.49
C GLU A 181 -28.67 4.12 6.14
N PRO A 182 -28.62 3.59 4.90
CA PRO A 182 -27.52 2.72 4.45
C PRO A 182 -26.20 3.50 4.32
N TRP A 183 -25.07 2.80 4.45
CA TRP A 183 -23.72 3.35 4.18
C TRP A 183 -23.36 3.35 2.70
N LYS A 184 -24.00 2.48 1.89
CA LYS A 184 -23.73 2.33 0.45
C LYS A 184 -22.31 1.90 0.16
N VAL A 185 -21.85 0.85 0.85
CA VAL A 185 -20.50 0.28 0.70
C VAL A 185 -20.29 -0.20 -0.73
N LYS A 186 -19.24 0.32 -1.37
CA LYS A 186 -18.94 0.06 -2.77
C LYS A 186 -18.03 -1.15 -2.97
N TYR A 187 -16.97 -1.31 -2.15
CA TYR A 187 -15.93 -2.32 -2.36
C TYR A 187 -16.13 -3.53 -1.46
N TRP A 188 -16.15 -4.72 -2.08
CA TRP A 188 -16.41 -5.99 -1.42
C TRP A 188 -15.43 -7.05 -1.88
N GLY A 189 -14.59 -7.55 -0.98
CA GLY A 189 -13.78 -8.74 -1.18
C GLY A 189 -14.63 -9.99 -1.00
N ILE A 190 -14.51 -10.93 -1.91
CA ILE A 190 -15.11 -12.26 -1.80
C ILE A 190 -14.01 -13.23 -1.36
N GLY A 191 -13.82 -13.36 -0.05
CA GLY A 191 -12.74 -14.12 0.58
C GLY A 191 -11.41 -13.38 0.60
N ASN A 192 -10.44 -13.99 1.28
CA ASN A 192 -9.06 -13.56 1.37
C ASN A 192 -8.13 -14.75 1.25
N GLU A 193 -7.04 -14.66 0.47
CA GLU A 193 -6.01 -15.70 0.35
C GLU A 193 -6.60 -17.12 0.32
N ALA A 194 -7.58 -17.32 -0.55
CA ALA A 194 -8.35 -18.56 -0.61
C ALA A 194 -7.47 -19.81 -0.90
N TRP A 195 -6.30 -19.60 -1.50
CA TRP A 195 -5.25 -20.60 -1.68
C TRP A 195 -4.55 -21.03 -0.38
N GLY A 196 -4.68 -20.25 0.67
CA GLY A 196 -4.05 -20.44 1.99
C GLY A 196 -5.05 -20.35 3.14
N CYS A 197 -4.88 -19.35 4.01
CA CYS A 197 -5.69 -19.20 5.21
C CYS A 197 -7.20 -19.02 4.96
N GLY A 198 -7.60 -18.57 3.78
CA GLY A 198 -8.98 -18.43 3.37
C GLY A 198 -9.66 -19.75 2.91
N GLY A 199 -9.01 -20.90 3.07
CA GLY A 199 -9.69 -22.19 2.82
C GLY A 199 -8.88 -23.28 2.12
N ASN A 200 -7.60 -23.03 1.78
CA ASN A 200 -6.73 -23.98 1.02
C ASN A 200 -7.40 -24.49 -0.27
N MET A 201 -8.04 -23.60 -1.00
CA MET A 201 -8.77 -23.93 -2.23
C MET A 201 -7.82 -24.04 -3.44
N THR A 202 -8.20 -24.83 -4.45
CA THR A 202 -7.63 -24.66 -5.79
C THR A 202 -8.25 -23.45 -6.49
N ALA A 203 -7.57 -22.92 -7.51
CA ALA A 203 -8.06 -21.75 -8.24
C ALA A 203 -9.43 -22.00 -8.89
N GLU A 204 -9.64 -23.20 -9.45
CA GLU A 204 -10.89 -23.63 -10.08
C GLU A 204 -12.05 -23.73 -9.07
N TYR A 205 -11.75 -24.30 -7.89
CA TYR A 205 -12.76 -24.40 -6.83
C TYR A 205 -13.16 -23.01 -6.33
N TYR A 206 -12.15 -22.14 -6.07
CA TYR A 206 -12.43 -20.78 -5.65
C TYR A 206 -13.20 -19.98 -6.72
N ALA A 207 -12.86 -20.13 -8.02
CA ALA A 207 -13.62 -19.47 -9.09
C ALA A 207 -15.10 -19.89 -9.09
N GLY A 208 -15.40 -21.15 -8.76
CA GLY A 208 -16.77 -21.65 -8.57
C GLY A 208 -17.46 -21.04 -7.36
N GLU A 209 -16.80 -21.02 -6.20
CA GLU A 209 -17.31 -20.37 -4.98
C GLU A 209 -17.52 -18.86 -5.19
N TYR A 210 -16.53 -18.17 -5.78
CA TYR A 210 -16.67 -16.74 -6.11
C TYR A 210 -17.95 -16.46 -6.91
N ARG A 211 -18.20 -17.22 -7.99
CA ARG A 211 -19.41 -17.06 -8.82
C ARG A 211 -20.68 -17.23 -8.01
N LYS A 212 -20.69 -18.23 -7.13
CA LYS A 212 -21.82 -18.51 -6.25
C LYS A 212 -22.08 -17.35 -5.28
N TYR A 213 -21.05 -16.84 -4.58
CA TYR A 213 -21.18 -15.67 -3.69
C TYR A 213 -21.57 -14.41 -4.47
N ALA A 214 -20.89 -14.11 -5.57
CA ALA A 214 -21.15 -12.93 -6.39
C ALA A 214 -22.58 -12.86 -6.94
N THR A 215 -23.19 -14.03 -7.20
CA THR A 215 -24.58 -14.12 -7.70
C THR A 215 -25.59 -13.55 -6.72
N PHE A 216 -25.37 -13.71 -5.42
CA PHE A 216 -26.32 -13.28 -4.39
C PHE A 216 -25.97 -11.93 -3.75
N MET A 217 -24.85 -11.33 -4.15
CA MET A 217 -24.48 -9.98 -3.74
C MET A 217 -25.10 -8.94 -4.67
N SER A 218 -26.26 -8.41 -4.30
CA SER A 218 -27.01 -7.47 -5.14
C SER A 218 -26.60 -6.02 -4.88
N ASP A 219 -26.55 -5.21 -5.95
CA ASP A 219 -26.53 -3.75 -5.83
C ASP A 219 -27.96 -3.24 -5.58
N TRP A 220 -28.30 -3.09 -4.30
CA TRP A 220 -29.65 -2.74 -3.86
C TRP A 220 -30.07 -1.30 -4.19
N GLU A 221 -29.11 -0.40 -4.37
CA GLU A 221 -29.38 1.03 -4.55
C GLU A 221 -29.29 1.48 -6.01
N ASN A 222 -28.85 0.59 -6.91
CA ASN A 222 -28.61 0.92 -8.32
C ASN A 222 -27.69 2.15 -8.49
N THR A 223 -26.76 2.34 -7.54
CA THR A 223 -25.90 3.53 -7.41
C THR A 223 -24.62 3.45 -8.23
N GLY A 224 -24.61 2.64 -9.27
CA GLY A 224 -23.43 2.39 -10.12
C GLY A 224 -22.71 1.09 -9.79
N GLY A 225 -23.29 0.22 -8.98
CA GLY A 225 -22.84 -1.12 -8.68
C GLY A 225 -21.93 -1.23 -7.47
N ILE A 226 -22.00 -2.40 -6.83
CA ILE A 226 -20.96 -2.83 -5.90
C ILE A 226 -19.79 -3.41 -6.71
N THR A 227 -18.56 -3.10 -6.30
CA THR A 227 -17.34 -3.63 -6.91
C THR A 227 -16.95 -4.90 -6.17
N ARG A 228 -17.11 -6.06 -6.82
CA ARG A 228 -16.74 -7.37 -6.29
C ARG A 228 -15.29 -7.68 -6.63
N ILE A 229 -14.49 -7.94 -5.62
CA ILE A 229 -13.05 -8.17 -5.75
C ILE A 229 -12.78 -9.62 -5.39
N ALA A 230 -12.16 -10.35 -6.32
CA ALA A 230 -11.79 -11.73 -6.09
C ALA A 230 -10.50 -11.82 -5.25
N SER A 231 -10.45 -12.74 -4.29
CA SER A 231 -9.22 -13.18 -3.64
C SER A 231 -8.26 -13.68 -4.71
N GLY A 232 -7.21 -12.94 -4.94
CA GLY A 232 -6.31 -13.18 -6.06
C GLY A 232 -5.08 -13.98 -5.69
N SER A 233 -4.04 -13.85 -6.51
CA SER A 233 -2.86 -14.69 -6.48
C SER A 233 -1.92 -14.39 -5.31
N ASN A 234 -1.21 -15.44 -4.87
CA ASN A 234 -0.03 -15.32 -4.03
C ASN A 234 1.18 -14.96 -4.91
N SER A 235 1.57 -13.69 -4.90
CA SER A 235 2.76 -13.21 -5.62
C SER A 235 2.79 -13.71 -7.07
N SER A 236 3.73 -14.58 -7.45
CA SER A 236 3.93 -15.08 -8.81
C SER A 236 3.07 -16.31 -9.19
N ASP A 237 1.98 -16.59 -8.49
CA ASP A 237 1.03 -17.61 -8.94
C ASP A 237 0.17 -17.07 -10.11
N TYR A 238 0.77 -17.00 -11.28
CA TYR A 238 0.13 -16.50 -12.49
C TYR A 238 -1.01 -17.41 -12.96
N ASN A 239 -0.95 -18.71 -12.64
CA ASN A 239 -2.03 -19.66 -12.96
C ASN A 239 -3.33 -19.29 -12.23
N TRP A 240 -3.23 -18.85 -10.96
CA TRP A 240 -4.40 -18.41 -10.19
C TRP A 240 -5.14 -17.27 -10.92
N THR A 241 -4.43 -16.24 -11.35
CA THR A 241 -5.01 -15.12 -12.10
C THR A 241 -5.64 -15.60 -13.43
N GLU A 242 -4.96 -16.47 -14.17
CA GLU A 242 -5.48 -16.98 -15.46
C GLU A 242 -6.78 -17.78 -15.26
N VAL A 243 -6.83 -18.65 -14.25
CA VAL A 243 -8.03 -19.43 -13.92
C VAL A 243 -9.19 -18.53 -13.54
N LEU A 244 -8.97 -17.50 -12.72
CA LEU A 244 -10.04 -16.54 -12.35
C LEU A 244 -10.56 -15.80 -13.56
N MET A 245 -9.67 -15.23 -14.38
CA MET A 245 -10.06 -14.45 -15.57
C MET A 245 -10.78 -15.29 -16.61
N LYS A 246 -10.47 -16.58 -16.73
CA LYS A 246 -11.13 -17.51 -17.62
C LYS A 246 -12.44 -18.06 -17.05
N GLY A 247 -12.49 -18.31 -15.73
CA GLY A 247 -13.58 -19.03 -15.06
C GLY A 247 -14.72 -18.16 -14.56
N ILE A 248 -14.48 -16.86 -14.36
CA ILE A 248 -15.48 -15.93 -13.82
C ILE A 248 -15.97 -15.00 -14.93
N PRO A 249 -17.29 -14.89 -15.17
CA PRO A 249 -17.85 -13.92 -16.12
C PRO A 249 -17.41 -12.47 -15.77
N LEU A 250 -16.92 -11.70 -16.74
CA LEU A 250 -16.36 -10.35 -16.50
C LEU A 250 -17.36 -9.38 -15.87
N ASN A 251 -18.65 -9.54 -16.14
CA ASN A 251 -19.69 -8.71 -15.52
C ASN A 251 -19.91 -9.00 -14.01
N MET A 252 -19.34 -10.10 -13.50
CA MET A 252 -19.35 -10.42 -12.08
C MET A 252 -18.06 -9.99 -11.37
N LEU A 253 -17.01 -9.63 -12.13
CA LEU A 253 -15.66 -9.41 -11.63
C LEU A 253 -15.27 -7.93 -11.74
N GLY A 254 -15.24 -7.23 -10.62
CA GLY A 254 -14.80 -5.83 -10.58
C GLY A 254 -13.29 -5.67 -10.41
N GLY A 255 -12.65 -6.63 -9.75
CA GLY A 255 -11.20 -6.65 -9.54
C GLY A 255 -10.68 -8.02 -9.18
N VAL A 256 -9.38 -8.21 -9.41
CA VAL A 256 -8.62 -9.41 -8.99
C VAL A 256 -7.51 -8.96 -8.06
N GLY A 257 -7.46 -9.55 -6.86
CA GLY A 257 -6.42 -9.28 -5.87
C GLY A 257 -5.04 -9.80 -6.30
N VAL A 258 -3.99 -9.17 -5.81
CA VAL A 258 -2.61 -9.67 -5.87
C VAL A 258 -1.95 -9.32 -4.56
N HIS A 259 -1.44 -10.30 -3.83
CA HIS A 259 -0.72 -10.08 -2.58
C HIS A 259 0.77 -10.28 -2.79
N HIS A 260 1.58 -9.33 -2.32
CA HIS A 260 3.03 -9.46 -2.32
C HIS A 260 3.68 -8.67 -1.21
N TYR A 261 4.40 -9.37 -0.33
CA TYR A 261 5.23 -8.78 0.69
C TYR A 261 6.70 -8.80 0.29
N ALA A 262 7.41 -7.70 0.57
CA ALA A 262 8.85 -7.66 0.45
C ALA A 262 9.48 -8.42 1.64
N VAL A 263 9.75 -9.69 1.41
CA VAL A 263 10.35 -10.63 2.37
C VAL A 263 11.65 -11.14 1.77
N ILE A 264 12.71 -11.19 2.59
CA ILE A 264 14.02 -11.70 2.17
C ILE A 264 13.94 -13.22 1.99
N ASP A 265 13.40 -13.89 2.98
CA ASP A 265 13.18 -15.35 3.06
C ASP A 265 12.12 -15.61 4.12
N TRP A 266 11.13 -16.45 3.81
CA TRP A 266 10.03 -16.74 4.74
C TRP A 266 10.47 -17.46 6.01
N GLY A 267 11.54 -18.25 5.94
CA GLY A 267 12.14 -18.93 7.10
C GLY A 267 13.09 -18.06 7.92
N LYS A 268 13.59 -16.95 7.33
CA LYS A 268 14.56 -16.04 7.96
C LYS A 268 14.35 -14.62 7.46
N LYS A 269 13.30 -13.96 7.94
CA LYS A 269 12.86 -12.64 7.45
C LYS A 269 13.83 -11.49 7.74
N GLY A 270 14.73 -11.68 8.72
CA GLY A 270 15.67 -10.64 9.19
C GLY A 270 15.02 -9.59 10.08
N SER A 271 15.86 -8.87 10.82
CA SER A 271 15.40 -7.85 11.77
C SER A 271 14.78 -6.64 11.07
N ASP A 272 13.78 -6.08 11.71
CA ASP A 272 13.16 -4.81 11.34
C ASP A 272 14.12 -3.62 11.46
N ARG A 273 15.03 -3.62 12.45
CA ARG A 273 15.95 -2.53 12.77
C ARG A 273 17.44 -2.88 12.62
N GLU A 274 17.82 -4.12 12.94
CA GLU A 274 19.22 -4.57 12.97
C GLU A 274 19.54 -5.34 11.69
N PHE A 275 19.70 -4.64 10.56
CA PHE A 275 20.01 -5.24 9.27
C PHE A 275 21.26 -4.62 8.65
N THR A 276 21.91 -5.40 7.80
CA THR A 276 23.08 -5.00 7.02
C THR A 276 22.67 -4.43 5.66
N GLU A 277 23.63 -3.96 4.88
CA GLU A 277 23.38 -3.60 3.48
C GLU A 277 22.87 -4.78 2.66
N GLU A 278 23.32 -6.01 2.94
CA GLU A 278 22.78 -7.21 2.29
C GLU A 278 21.30 -7.39 2.58
N GLY A 279 20.88 -7.24 3.84
CA GLY A 279 19.47 -7.28 4.22
C GLY A 279 18.65 -6.20 3.53
N TYR A 280 19.19 -4.99 3.42
CA TYR A 280 18.57 -3.92 2.65
C TYR A 280 18.45 -4.27 1.16
N PHE A 281 19.55 -4.70 0.52
CA PHE A 281 19.59 -5.05 -0.89
C PHE A 281 18.55 -6.12 -1.23
N LYS A 282 18.50 -7.21 -0.45
CA LYS A 282 17.53 -8.29 -0.64
C LYS A 282 16.09 -7.84 -0.43
N THR A 283 15.85 -6.95 0.55
CA THR A 283 14.52 -6.34 0.73
C THR A 283 14.12 -5.54 -0.50
N MET A 284 15.00 -4.71 -1.04
CA MET A 284 14.72 -3.94 -2.26
C MET A 284 14.54 -4.83 -3.48
N GLN A 285 15.32 -5.91 -3.61
CA GLN A 285 15.15 -6.91 -4.67
C GLN A 285 13.74 -7.52 -4.63
N SER A 286 13.28 -7.91 -3.43
CA SER A 286 11.93 -8.43 -3.24
C SER A 286 10.85 -7.38 -3.51
N ALA A 287 11.03 -6.14 -3.06
CA ALA A 287 10.09 -5.04 -3.31
C ALA A 287 9.96 -4.71 -4.81
N LEU A 288 11.08 -4.60 -5.53
CA LEU A 288 11.12 -4.29 -6.95
C LEU A 288 10.59 -5.42 -7.84
N LYS A 289 10.46 -6.66 -7.32
CA LYS A 289 9.74 -7.75 -7.99
C LYS A 289 8.29 -7.37 -8.30
N MET A 290 7.71 -6.42 -7.60
CA MET A 290 6.37 -5.91 -7.87
C MET A 290 6.19 -5.47 -9.34
N GLU A 291 7.21 -4.91 -9.99
CA GLU A 291 7.18 -4.53 -11.41
C GLU A 291 6.90 -5.75 -12.31
N GLU A 292 7.62 -6.85 -12.07
CA GLU A 292 7.38 -8.12 -12.79
C GLU A 292 5.98 -8.66 -12.55
N LEU A 293 5.54 -8.63 -11.27
CA LEU A 293 4.22 -9.15 -10.87
C LEU A 293 3.10 -8.40 -11.57
N VAL A 294 3.10 -7.06 -11.45
CA VAL A 294 2.07 -6.22 -12.08
C VAL A 294 2.08 -6.41 -13.61
N THR A 295 3.25 -6.42 -14.23
CA THR A 295 3.37 -6.61 -15.69
C THR A 295 2.82 -7.96 -16.14
N LYS A 296 3.21 -9.06 -15.49
CA LYS A 296 2.79 -10.42 -15.90
C LYS A 296 1.33 -10.69 -15.60
N HIS A 297 0.82 -10.30 -14.43
CA HIS A 297 -0.60 -10.43 -14.13
C HIS A 297 -1.45 -9.57 -15.09
N SER A 298 -1.03 -8.32 -15.38
CA SER A 298 -1.71 -7.48 -16.38
C SER A 298 -1.77 -8.14 -17.75
N ALA A 299 -0.66 -8.70 -18.22
CA ALA A 299 -0.60 -9.39 -19.51
C ALA A 299 -1.56 -10.61 -19.59
N ILE A 300 -1.74 -11.31 -18.48
CA ILE A 300 -2.73 -12.40 -18.39
C ILE A 300 -4.14 -11.81 -18.43
N MET A 301 -4.41 -10.77 -17.63
CA MET A 301 -5.72 -10.14 -17.60
C MET A 301 -6.11 -9.56 -18.97
N ASP A 302 -5.16 -8.98 -19.71
CA ASP A 302 -5.39 -8.38 -21.04
C ASP A 302 -5.84 -9.40 -22.10
N LYS A 303 -5.51 -10.70 -21.95
CA LYS A 303 -6.00 -11.77 -22.84
C LYS A 303 -7.53 -11.95 -22.76
N TYR A 304 -8.11 -11.72 -21.59
CA TYR A 304 -9.53 -11.95 -21.31
C TYR A 304 -10.33 -10.64 -21.25
N ASP A 305 -9.66 -9.55 -20.88
CA ASP A 305 -10.25 -8.22 -20.69
C ASP A 305 -9.35 -7.13 -21.32
N PRO A 306 -9.29 -7.08 -22.67
CA PRO A 306 -8.45 -6.10 -23.38
C PRO A 306 -8.88 -4.64 -23.17
N GLU A 307 -10.14 -4.42 -22.80
CA GLU A 307 -10.67 -3.08 -22.46
C GLU A 307 -10.31 -2.65 -21.04
N LYS A 308 -9.61 -3.49 -20.28
CA LYS A 308 -9.15 -3.23 -18.92
C LYS A 308 -10.27 -2.81 -17.95
N LYS A 309 -11.45 -3.43 -18.06
CA LYS A 309 -12.59 -3.19 -17.17
C LYS A 309 -12.36 -3.75 -15.76
N VAL A 310 -11.77 -4.93 -15.66
CA VAL A 310 -11.41 -5.59 -14.39
C VAL A 310 -10.15 -4.94 -13.84
N ALA A 311 -10.22 -4.41 -12.63
CA ALA A 311 -9.07 -3.81 -11.97
C ALA A 311 -8.08 -4.87 -11.43
N MET A 312 -6.79 -4.56 -11.43
CA MET A 312 -5.84 -5.20 -10.53
C MET A 312 -5.87 -4.47 -9.19
N ILE A 313 -6.02 -5.23 -8.12
CA ILE A 313 -6.12 -4.72 -6.74
C ILE A 313 -4.95 -5.32 -5.95
N VAL A 314 -3.95 -4.52 -5.59
CA VAL A 314 -2.84 -4.99 -4.75
C VAL A 314 -3.21 -4.75 -3.29
N ASP A 315 -4.18 -5.50 -2.80
CA ASP A 315 -4.84 -5.26 -1.52
C ASP A 315 -4.08 -5.78 -0.29
N GLU A 316 -2.87 -6.35 -0.50
CA GLU A 316 -1.85 -6.51 0.54
C GLU A 316 -0.44 -6.32 -0.05
N TRP A 317 0.28 -5.33 0.47
CA TRP A 317 1.68 -5.09 0.12
C TRP A 317 2.43 -4.41 1.26
N GLY A 318 3.75 -4.53 1.27
CA GLY A 318 4.63 -3.90 2.25
C GLY A 318 5.81 -4.79 2.63
N GLY A 319 6.63 -4.34 3.58
CA GLY A 319 7.73 -5.07 4.15
C GLY A 319 7.29 -5.97 5.30
N TRP A 320 7.80 -7.21 5.35
CA TRP A 320 7.53 -8.14 6.43
C TRP A 320 8.84 -8.70 7.00
N TYR A 321 9.11 -8.40 8.27
CA TYR A 321 10.35 -8.77 8.97
C TYR A 321 10.04 -9.64 10.19
N GLU A 322 11.10 -10.05 10.91
CA GLU A 322 10.94 -10.63 12.25
C GLU A 322 10.25 -9.61 13.16
N VAL A 323 9.35 -10.10 14.00
CA VAL A 323 8.66 -9.24 14.97
C VAL A 323 9.64 -8.63 15.97
N GLU A 324 9.35 -7.45 16.46
CA GLU A 324 10.17 -6.81 17.48
C GLU A 324 10.29 -7.69 18.73
N LYS A 325 11.54 -7.85 19.22
CA LYS A 325 11.84 -8.70 20.38
C LYS A 325 11.03 -8.29 21.61
N GLY A 326 10.46 -9.26 22.30
CA GLY A 326 9.66 -9.04 23.50
C GLY A 326 8.18 -8.74 23.23
N THR A 327 7.76 -8.70 21.95
CA THR A 327 6.34 -8.63 21.57
C THR A 327 5.78 -10.02 21.28
N ASN A 328 4.44 -10.14 21.25
CA ASN A 328 3.80 -11.41 20.86
C ASN A 328 4.10 -11.69 19.38
N PRO A 329 4.71 -12.85 19.03
CA PRO A 329 5.05 -13.16 17.64
C PRO A 329 3.85 -13.14 16.69
N GLY A 330 2.66 -13.52 17.15
CA GLY A 330 1.43 -13.51 16.37
C GLY A 330 0.84 -12.12 16.15
N PHE A 331 1.44 -11.06 16.70
CA PHE A 331 0.96 -9.68 16.53
C PHE A 331 1.65 -8.92 15.42
N LEU A 332 2.68 -9.49 14.83
CA LEU A 332 3.43 -8.93 13.70
C LEU A 332 3.85 -7.46 13.88
N TYR A 333 4.13 -7.08 15.13
CA TYR A 333 4.63 -5.75 15.43
C TYR A 333 6.09 -5.62 15.01
N GLN A 334 6.40 -4.67 14.17
CA GLN A 334 7.75 -4.34 13.72
C GLN A 334 7.93 -2.82 13.62
N GLN A 335 9.18 -2.35 13.70
CA GLN A 335 9.54 -0.98 13.42
C GLN A 335 9.61 -0.72 11.91
N ASN A 336 9.44 0.56 11.55
CA ASN A 336 9.62 1.06 10.19
C ASN A 336 10.80 2.03 10.15
N THR A 337 11.76 1.78 9.26
CA THR A 337 12.99 2.53 9.11
C THR A 337 13.04 3.29 7.77
N MET A 338 14.19 3.90 7.44
CA MET A 338 14.39 4.48 6.11
C MET A 338 14.32 3.44 4.99
N ARG A 339 14.65 2.15 5.26
CA ARG A 339 14.43 1.05 4.31
C ARG A 339 12.97 0.99 3.86
N ASP A 340 12.04 1.12 4.79
CA ASP A 340 10.61 1.04 4.53
C ASP A 340 10.10 2.26 3.76
N ALA A 341 10.67 3.43 3.99
CA ALA A 341 10.38 4.63 3.19
C ALA A 341 10.79 4.44 1.72
N VAL A 342 12.00 3.92 1.47
CA VAL A 342 12.48 3.64 0.11
C VAL A 342 11.62 2.56 -0.56
N LEU A 343 11.31 1.48 0.16
CA LEU A 343 10.40 0.43 -0.30
C LEU A 343 9.06 1.00 -0.73
N ALA A 344 8.42 1.78 0.14
CA ALA A 344 7.11 2.37 -0.14
C ALA A 344 7.14 3.28 -1.36
N GLY A 345 8.12 4.18 -1.45
CA GLY A 345 8.25 5.08 -2.59
C GLY A 345 8.47 4.35 -3.92
N ALA A 346 9.35 3.34 -3.94
CA ALA A 346 9.62 2.54 -5.14
C ALA A 346 8.38 1.74 -5.59
N THR A 347 7.66 1.12 -4.64
CA THR A 347 6.44 0.36 -4.93
C THR A 347 5.32 1.27 -5.44
N LEU A 348 5.12 2.45 -4.83
CA LEU A 348 4.12 3.42 -5.28
C LEU A 348 4.43 3.96 -6.69
N ASN A 349 5.72 4.16 -7.04
CA ASN A 349 6.08 4.51 -8.41
C ASN A 349 5.67 3.44 -9.42
N ILE A 350 5.84 2.15 -9.07
CA ILE A 350 5.38 1.04 -9.91
C ILE A 350 3.86 1.11 -10.10
N PHE A 351 3.10 1.25 -9.03
CA PHE A 351 1.64 1.33 -9.11
C PHE A 351 1.18 2.52 -9.95
N ASN A 352 1.78 3.70 -9.77
CA ASN A 352 1.46 4.87 -10.57
C ASN A 352 1.71 4.64 -12.07
N ASN A 353 2.85 4.02 -12.42
CA ASN A 353 3.21 3.76 -13.82
C ASN A 353 2.29 2.71 -14.48
N HIS A 354 1.63 1.87 -13.68
CA HIS A 354 0.66 0.86 -14.12
C HIS A 354 -0.80 1.23 -13.83
N ALA A 355 -1.11 2.54 -13.73
CA ALA A 355 -2.44 3.06 -13.39
C ALA A 355 -3.54 2.69 -14.41
N ASP A 356 -3.18 2.17 -15.56
CA ASP A 356 -4.11 1.62 -16.54
C ASP A 356 -4.79 0.33 -16.08
N ARG A 357 -4.13 -0.45 -15.22
CA ARG A 357 -4.64 -1.72 -14.67
C ARG A 357 -4.73 -1.71 -13.16
N VAL A 358 -3.72 -1.17 -12.44
CA VAL A 358 -3.72 -1.06 -10.98
C VAL A 358 -4.61 0.11 -10.58
N ARG A 359 -5.74 -0.17 -9.88
CA ARG A 359 -6.70 0.86 -9.46
C ARG A 359 -6.93 0.93 -7.97
N MET A 360 -6.36 -0.01 -7.21
CA MET A 360 -6.38 0.02 -5.75
C MET A 360 -5.17 -0.72 -5.22
N ALA A 361 -4.62 -0.22 -4.11
CA ALA A 361 -3.62 -0.94 -3.33
C ALA A 361 -3.84 -0.63 -1.86
N ASN A 362 -3.58 -1.61 -0.96
CA ASN A 362 -3.77 -1.44 0.46
C ASN A 362 -2.49 -1.80 1.20
N LEU A 363 -1.84 -0.79 1.75
CA LEU A 363 -0.62 -0.99 2.54
C LEU A 363 -0.94 -1.78 3.82
N ALA A 364 -0.23 -2.82 4.06
CA ALA A 364 -0.34 -3.64 5.26
C ALA A 364 0.67 -3.19 6.33
N GLN A 365 0.20 -2.57 7.44
CA GLN A 365 -1.18 -2.20 7.74
C GLN A 365 -1.21 -0.75 8.24
N CYS A 366 -2.37 -0.19 8.57
CA CYS A 366 -2.43 1.23 8.94
C CYS A 366 -1.81 1.53 10.32
N VAL A 367 -1.97 0.64 11.33
CA VAL A 367 -1.50 0.87 12.72
C VAL A 367 -0.84 -0.38 13.29
N ASN A 368 0.34 -0.23 13.88
CA ASN A 368 1.06 -1.20 14.73
C ASN A 368 1.46 -2.55 14.11
N VAL A 369 1.09 -2.83 12.88
CA VAL A 369 1.28 -4.16 12.27
C VAL A 369 2.05 -4.02 10.96
N LEU A 370 3.05 -4.86 10.77
CA LEU A 370 3.86 -4.89 9.55
C LEU A 370 4.41 -3.49 9.19
N GLN A 371 4.29 -3.07 7.93
CA GLN A 371 4.75 -1.74 7.49
C GLN A 371 3.73 -0.64 7.84
N ALA A 372 3.44 -0.49 9.14
CA ALA A 372 2.46 0.47 9.62
C ALA A 372 2.86 1.93 9.41
N VAL A 373 1.88 2.76 9.04
CA VAL A 373 2.10 4.22 8.95
C VAL A 373 2.08 4.90 10.31
N ILE A 374 1.42 4.28 11.31
CA ILE A 374 1.28 4.80 12.68
C ILE A 374 1.67 3.70 13.68
N LEU A 375 2.41 4.08 14.71
CA LEU A 375 2.66 3.23 15.87
C LEU A 375 2.10 3.87 17.13
N THR A 376 1.56 3.03 18.04
CA THR A 376 1.01 3.46 19.33
C THR A 376 1.63 2.70 20.50
N ASP A 377 1.81 3.40 21.60
CA ASP A 377 2.09 2.81 22.91
C ASP A 377 1.24 3.54 23.95
N LYS A 378 0.20 2.86 24.44
CA LYS A 378 -0.80 3.45 25.36
C LYS A 378 -1.37 4.75 24.78
N ALA A 379 -1.20 5.90 25.47
CA ALA A 379 -1.65 7.19 24.99
C ALA A 379 -0.73 7.86 23.95
N LYS A 380 0.50 7.35 23.78
CA LYS A 380 1.44 7.90 22.80
C LYS A 380 1.11 7.42 21.38
N MET A 381 1.34 8.26 20.40
CA MET A 381 1.27 7.97 18.97
C MET A 381 2.47 8.58 18.26
N ILE A 382 3.03 7.87 17.30
CA ILE A 382 4.05 8.38 16.38
C ILE A 382 3.71 8.00 14.95
N VAL A 383 4.19 8.80 14.00
CA VAL A 383 4.14 8.45 12.57
C VAL A 383 5.48 7.90 12.11
N THR A 384 5.45 6.96 11.19
CA THR A 384 6.64 6.27 10.67
C THR A 384 7.22 6.97 9.44
N PRO A 385 8.44 6.63 8.98
CA PRO A 385 8.95 7.09 7.69
C PRO A 385 8.02 6.75 6.52
N THR A 386 7.35 5.58 6.56
CA THR A 386 6.34 5.18 5.58
C THR A 386 5.16 6.16 5.52
N TYR A 387 4.68 6.66 6.66
CA TYR A 387 3.64 7.71 6.72
C TYR A 387 4.04 8.92 5.88
N HIS A 388 5.25 9.39 6.06
CA HIS A 388 5.72 10.59 5.35
C HIS A 388 5.79 10.38 3.84
N VAL A 389 6.19 9.18 3.38
CA VAL A 389 6.17 8.84 1.95
C VAL A 389 4.75 8.84 1.42
N MET A 390 3.81 8.15 2.09
CA MET A 390 2.40 8.13 1.69
C MET A 390 1.82 9.55 1.58
N LYS A 391 2.15 10.43 2.55
CA LYS A 391 1.74 11.84 2.54
C LYS A 391 2.35 12.62 1.37
N MET A 392 3.64 12.45 1.10
CA MET A 392 4.32 13.11 -0.02
C MET A 392 3.73 12.69 -1.36
N TYR A 393 3.34 11.42 -1.50
CA TYR A 393 2.77 10.86 -2.73
C TYR A 393 1.27 11.15 -2.92
N ALA A 394 0.57 11.67 -1.92
CA ALA A 394 -0.85 12.03 -2.03
C ALA A 394 -1.15 13.05 -3.15
N VAL A 395 -0.13 13.72 -3.68
CA VAL A 395 -0.23 14.64 -4.83
C VAL A 395 -0.56 13.92 -6.15
N HIS A 396 -0.33 12.61 -6.23
CA HIS A 396 -0.65 11.81 -7.41
C HIS A 396 -2.09 11.29 -7.42
N GLN A 397 -2.83 11.40 -6.31
CA GLN A 397 -4.22 10.94 -6.22
C GLN A 397 -5.11 11.69 -7.23
N ASP A 398 -5.83 10.93 -8.07
CA ASP A 398 -6.70 11.43 -9.14
C ASP A 398 -5.99 12.34 -10.17
N ALA A 399 -4.66 12.30 -10.24
CA ALA A 399 -3.88 13.03 -11.23
C ALA A 399 -3.71 12.21 -12.51
N LYS A 400 -3.55 12.88 -13.65
CA LYS A 400 -3.19 12.24 -14.93
C LYS A 400 -1.77 11.72 -14.87
N LEU A 401 -1.56 10.46 -15.21
CA LEU A 401 -0.23 9.89 -15.36
C LEU A 401 0.54 10.65 -16.46
N LEU A 402 1.77 10.96 -16.19
CA LEU A 402 2.76 11.38 -17.19
C LEU A 402 3.74 10.22 -17.40
N PRO A 403 3.61 9.43 -18.46
CA PRO A 403 4.46 8.26 -18.67
C PRO A 403 5.95 8.62 -18.63
N VAL A 404 6.73 7.87 -17.85
CA VAL A 404 8.18 8.04 -17.73
C VAL A 404 8.91 6.90 -18.43
N SER A 405 10.05 7.21 -19.07
CA SER A 405 10.93 6.21 -19.66
C SER A 405 12.39 6.57 -19.42
N PHE A 406 13.18 5.62 -18.96
CA PHE A 406 14.62 5.78 -18.69
C PHE A 406 15.31 4.44 -18.46
N GLU A 407 16.62 4.43 -18.63
CA GLU A 407 17.47 3.35 -18.13
C GLU A 407 18.12 3.81 -16.82
N SER A 408 17.85 3.08 -15.76
CA SER A 408 18.41 3.39 -14.44
C SER A 408 19.88 3.00 -14.35
N ALA A 409 20.69 3.83 -13.70
CA ALA A 409 21.96 3.37 -13.15
C ALA A 409 21.75 2.13 -12.28
N SER A 410 22.81 1.32 -12.11
CA SER A 410 22.73 0.09 -11.33
C SER A 410 23.23 0.29 -9.91
N TYR A 411 22.45 -0.12 -8.92
CA TYR A 411 22.92 -0.40 -7.57
C TYR A 411 23.44 -1.84 -7.51
N THR A 412 24.73 -2.00 -7.22
CA THR A 412 25.40 -3.31 -7.26
C THR A 412 25.84 -3.72 -5.86
N PHE A 413 25.48 -4.94 -5.46
CA PHE A 413 25.92 -5.56 -4.20
C PHE A 413 26.24 -7.03 -4.46
N ASN A 414 27.44 -7.49 -4.06
CA ASN A 414 27.94 -8.86 -4.25
C ASN A 414 27.76 -9.43 -5.68
N GLY A 415 27.90 -8.56 -6.69
CA GLY A 415 27.76 -8.96 -8.10
C GLY A 415 26.34 -8.94 -8.64
N GLU A 416 25.31 -8.85 -7.80
CA GLU A 416 23.93 -8.67 -8.19
C GLU A 416 23.61 -7.19 -8.42
N LYS A 417 22.62 -6.89 -9.29
CA LYS A 417 22.27 -5.53 -9.70
C LYS A 417 20.78 -5.26 -9.52
N LEU A 418 20.46 -4.08 -9.01
CA LEU A 418 19.11 -3.50 -8.99
C LEU A 418 19.10 -2.16 -9.71
N PRO A 419 17.95 -1.70 -10.22
CA PRO A 419 17.79 -0.30 -10.60
C PRO A 419 18.08 0.62 -9.42
N ALA A 420 19.01 1.57 -9.59
CA ALA A 420 19.34 2.53 -8.53
C ALA A 420 18.29 3.63 -8.40
N VAL A 421 17.53 3.91 -9.47
CA VAL A 421 16.52 4.97 -9.52
C VAL A 421 15.17 4.37 -9.89
N SER A 422 14.12 4.76 -9.15
CA SER A 422 12.72 4.55 -9.48
C SER A 422 12.03 5.90 -9.62
N ALA A 423 11.10 6.05 -10.57
CA ALA A 423 10.44 7.32 -10.85
C ALA A 423 8.99 7.13 -11.30
N SER A 424 8.13 8.09 -10.97
CA SER A 424 6.81 8.29 -11.58
C SER A 424 6.51 9.78 -11.68
N ALA A 425 5.62 10.16 -12.61
CA ALA A 425 5.20 11.54 -12.77
C ALA A 425 3.70 11.65 -13.05
N SER A 426 3.09 12.76 -12.64
CA SER A 426 1.68 13.05 -12.91
C SER A 426 1.42 14.53 -13.07
N LYS A 427 0.26 14.87 -13.63
CA LYS A 427 -0.26 16.23 -13.72
C LYS A 427 -1.62 16.30 -13.06
N ASP A 428 -1.75 17.14 -12.05
CA ASP A 428 -3.02 17.30 -11.33
C ASP A 428 -4.02 18.17 -12.13
N LYS A 429 -5.26 18.24 -11.64
CA LYS A 429 -6.35 19.02 -12.25
C LYS A 429 -6.09 20.53 -12.32
N ASN A 430 -5.14 21.04 -11.53
CA ASN A 430 -4.77 22.46 -11.52
C ASN A 430 -3.58 22.74 -12.47
N GLY A 431 -3.06 21.71 -13.15
CA GLY A 431 -1.95 21.80 -14.07
C GLY A 431 -0.57 21.66 -13.43
N ALA A 432 -0.48 21.49 -12.12
CA ALA A 432 0.80 21.24 -11.45
C ALA A 432 1.34 19.86 -11.81
N VAL A 433 2.64 19.80 -12.09
CA VAL A 433 3.36 18.56 -12.42
C VAL A 433 4.05 18.05 -11.16
N HIS A 434 3.82 16.79 -10.83
CA HIS A 434 4.45 16.11 -9.71
C HIS A 434 5.39 15.03 -10.22
N ILE A 435 6.64 15.02 -9.76
CA ILE A 435 7.66 14.03 -10.13
C ILE A 435 8.18 13.39 -8.83
N SER A 436 7.96 12.09 -8.70
CA SER A 436 8.48 11.30 -7.57
C SER A 436 9.70 10.51 -8.00
N LEU A 437 10.79 10.64 -7.25
CA LEU A 437 12.08 10.01 -7.49
C LEU A 437 12.50 9.26 -6.23
N VAL A 438 12.96 8.03 -6.41
CA VAL A 438 13.51 7.21 -5.32
C VAL A 438 14.93 6.79 -5.68
N ASN A 439 15.88 7.05 -4.78
CA ASN A 439 17.21 6.48 -4.86
C ASN A 439 17.25 5.20 -4.01
N VAL A 440 17.33 4.06 -4.69
CA VAL A 440 17.44 2.74 -4.06
C VAL A 440 18.87 2.43 -3.62
N ASP A 441 19.88 3.09 -4.20
CA ASP A 441 21.29 2.85 -3.85
C ASP A 441 21.59 3.27 -2.41
N ALA A 442 22.10 2.35 -1.63
CA ALA A 442 22.41 2.55 -0.21
C ALA A 442 23.59 3.50 0.04
N LYS A 443 24.45 3.75 -0.96
CA LYS A 443 25.72 4.44 -0.79
C LYS A 443 25.90 5.66 -1.67
N ASN A 444 25.39 5.59 -2.91
CA ASN A 444 25.72 6.57 -3.92
C ASN A 444 24.59 7.56 -4.16
N LYS A 445 24.96 8.82 -4.35
CA LYS A 445 24.05 9.83 -4.93
C LYS A 445 23.81 9.49 -6.39
N ASN A 446 22.59 9.72 -6.89
CA ASN A 446 22.28 9.57 -8.29
C ASN A 446 22.06 10.93 -8.95
N LYS A 447 22.69 11.13 -10.11
CA LYS A 447 22.47 12.31 -10.96
C LYS A 447 21.40 11.98 -12.00
N ILE A 448 20.40 12.84 -12.11
CA ILE A 448 19.24 12.66 -12.98
C ILE A 448 19.08 13.93 -13.82
N GLU A 449 18.83 13.76 -15.11
CA GLU A 449 18.41 14.85 -16.01
C GLU A 449 17.01 14.57 -16.50
N ILE A 450 16.12 15.57 -16.48
CA ILE A 450 14.76 15.48 -16.99
C ILE A 450 14.51 16.65 -17.93
N ASP A 451 14.07 16.40 -19.17
CA ASP A 451 13.55 17.46 -20.05
C ASP A 451 12.11 17.79 -19.62
N VAL A 452 11.90 19.02 -19.19
CA VAL A 452 10.60 19.51 -18.68
C VAL A 452 9.98 20.59 -19.56
N LYS A 453 10.53 20.86 -20.76
CA LYS A 453 10.06 21.93 -21.66
C LYS A 453 8.61 21.77 -22.06
N ASP A 454 8.21 20.54 -22.40
CA ASP A 454 6.87 20.21 -22.90
C ASP A 454 5.84 19.98 -21.78
N LEU A 455 6.26 20.09 -20.52
CA LEU A 455 5.36 19.93 -19.36
C LEU A 455 4.57 21.20 -19.03
N GLY A 456 5.01 22.36 -19.55
CA GLY A 456 4.33 23.65 -19.37
C GLY A 456 4.55 24.28 -17.98
N VAL A 457 5.58 23.83 -17.24
CA VAL A 457 5.92 24.30 -15.89
C VAL A 457 7.35 24.88 -15.86
N LYS A 458 7.57 25.87 -15.02
CA LYS A 458 8.88 26.57 -14.96
C LYS A 458 9.51 26.54 -13.57
N ASN A 459 8.70 26.68 -12.54
CA ASN A 459 9.18 26.81 -11.18
C ASN A 459 8.97 25.46 -10.45
N PHE A 460 10.02 24.95 -9.83
CA PHE A 460 9.94 23.72 -9.07
C PHE A 460 10.21 23.97 -7.59
N THR A 461 9.48 23.26 -6.76
CA THR A 461 9.78 23.06 -5.34
C THR A 461 10.00 21.59 -5.08
N GLY A 462 10.74 21.24 -4.04
CA GLY A 462 11.04 19.84 -3.73
C GLY A 462 10.95 19.55 -2.24
N THR A 463 10.55 18.32 -1.96
CA THR A 463 10.56 17.74 -0.62
C THR A 463 11.34 16.42 -0.66
N VAL A 464 12.14 16.14 0.36
CA VAL A 464 12.91 14.91 0.50
C VAL A 464 12.75 14.28 1.86
N ILE A 465 12.67 12.96 1.89
CA ILE A 465 12.90 12.17 3.09
C ILE A 465 14.16 11.32 2.89
N THR A 466 15.10 11.44 3.83
CA THR A 466 16.39 10.78 3.87
C THR A 466 16.94 10.80 5.28
N SER A 467 17.99 10.05 5.55
CA SER A 467 18.69 10.06 6.84
C SER A 467 20.17 9.75 6.68
N THR A 468 20.90 9.70 7.79
CA THR A 468 22.33 9.31 7.81
C THR A 468 22.53 7.81 7.79
N LYS A 469 21.54 7.02 8.20
CA LYS A 469 21.57 5.55 8.24
C LYS A 469 20.27 4.95 7.74
N LEU A 470 20.37 3.82 7.04
CA LEU A 470 19.21 3.02 6.60
C LEU A 470 18.32 2.56 7.76
N GLN A 471 18.92 2.32 8.93
CA GLN A 471 18.26 1.82 10.14
C GLN A 471 17.61 2.93 10.97
N ASP A 472 17.74 4.20 10.57
CA ASP A 472 17.09 5.29 11.29
C ASP A 472 15.56 5.18 11.20
N TYR A 473 14.88 5.46 12.32
CA TYR A 473 13.42 5.37 12.49
C TYR A 473 12.91 6.37 13.51
N ASN A 474 11.63 6.63 13.50
CA ASN A 474 10.93 7.40 14.52
C ASN A 474 10.58 6.49 15.70
N SER A 475 10.90 6.91 16.93
CA SER A 475 10.59 6.21 18.16
C SER A 475 9.74 7.08 19.09
N PHE A 476 9.13 6.48 20.12
CA PHE A 476 8.34 7.23 21.11
C PHE A 476 9.17 8.23 21.93
N ASP A 477 10.51 8.06 21.98
CA ASP A 477 11.43 9.00 22.63
C ASP A 477 11.99 10.06 21.64
N ASN A 478 11.98 9.76 20.35
CA ASN A 478 12.40 10.66 19.27
C ASN A 478 11.46 10.55 18.07
N PRO A 479 10.24 11.10 18.18
CA PRO A 479 9.18 10.89 17.18
C PRO A 479 9.40 11.61 15.85
N ASN A 480 10.33 12.56 15.78
CA ASN A 480 10.61 13.39 14.62
C ASN A 480 12.05 13.24 14.09
N LYS A 481 12.69 12.09 14.34
CA LYS A 481 14.04 11.83 13.82
C LYS A 481 14.07 11.83 12.28
N ILE A 482 13.04 11.26 11.68
CA ILE A 482 12.83 11.20 10.24
C ILE A 482 11.58 12.00 9.90
N VAL A 483 11.78 13.13 9.25
CA VAL A 483 10.70 14.00 8.76
C VAL A 483 11.05 14.53 7.37
N PRO A 484 10.08 14.84 6.53
CA PRO A 484 10.33 15.47 5.24
C PRO A 484 10.95 16.86 5.41
N THR A 485 11.90 17.19 4.55
CA THR A 485 12.57 18.50 4.52
C THR A 485 12.56 19.08 3.11
N ALA A 486 12.80 20.37 2.99
CA ALA A 486 12.92 21.02 1.69
C ALA A 486 14.09 20.46 0.89
N PHE A 487 13.83 19.99 -0.32
CA PHE A 487 14.84 19.47 -1.23
C PHE A 487 15.36 20.62 -2.13
N LYS A 488 16.67 20.81 -2.13
CA LYS A 488 17.38 21.84 -2.91
C LYS A 488 18.39 21.26 -3.90
N GLY A 489 18.41 19.94 -4.06
CA GLY A 489 19.36 19.21 -4.90
C GLY A 489 19.01 19.23 -6.40
N PHE A 490 18.38 20.29 -6.90
CA PHE A 490 18.02 20.42 -8.32
C PHE A 490 18.23 21.84 -8.83
N GLU A 491 18.41 21.95 -10.16
CA GLU A 491 18.52 23.20 -10.90
C GLU A 491 17.79 23.09 -12.24
N ASN A 492 16.99 24.09 -12.60
CA ASN A 492 16.34 24.15 -13.92
C ASN A 492 17.17 25.04 -14.87
N LYS A 493 17.83 24.41 -15.85
CA LYS A 493 18.65 25.08 -16.85
C LYS A 493 17.97 25.01 -18.22
N LYS A 494 17.31 26.08 -18.63
CA LYS A 494 16.70 26.20 -19.94
C LYS A 494 15.72 25.06 -20.30
N GLY A 495 14.94 24.60 -19.29
CA GLY A 495 13.97 23.52 -19.44
C GLY A 495 14.53 22.11 -19.27
N LYS A 496 15.78 21.99 -18.81
CA LYS A 496 16.36 20.75 -18.32
C LYS A 496 16.51 20.83 -16.80
N LEU A 497 15.91 19.90 -16.11
CA LEU A 497 15.99 19.78 -14.67
C LEU A 497 17.14 18.82 -14.33
N GLU A 498 18.25 19.38 -13.84
CA GLU A 498 19.38 18.61 -13.31
C GLU A 498 19.16 18.37 -11.82
N ILE A 499 19.19 17.11 -11.40
CA ILE A 499 18.83 16.70 -10.05
C ILE A 499 19.93 15.80 -9.48
N THR A 500 20.29 15.98 -8.21
CA THR A 500 21.16 15.06 -7.49
C THR A 500 20.45 14.58 -6.24
N ILE A 501 19.98 13.33 -6.24
CA ILE A 501 19.25 12.73 -5.10
C ILE A 501 20.22 11.98 -4.15
N PRO A 502 20.07 12.16 -2.82
CA PRO A 502 20.88 11.47 -1.83
C PRO A 502 20.74 9.95 -1.91
N PRO A 503 21.66 9.15 -1.32
CA PRO A 503 21.44 7.72 -1.14
C PRO A 503 20.16 7.44 -0.35
N PHE A 504 19.53 6.26 -0.58
CA PHE A 504 18.34 5.78 0.13
C PHE A 504 17.35 6.91 0.48
N SER A 505 16.92 7.64 -0.53
CA SER A 505 16.02 8.81 -0.37
C SER A 505 14.78 8.72 -1.25
N VAL A 506 13.74 9.40 -0.80
CA VAL A 506 12.51 9.62 -1.57
C VAL A 506 12.34 11.12 -1.74
N VAL A 507 12.18 11.57 -2.99
CA VAL A 507 12.03 12.98 -3.37
C VAL A 507 10.75 13.15 -4.15
N VAL A 508 9.98 14.19 -3.83
CA VAL A 508 8.83 14.63 -4.64
C VAL A 508 9.08 16.08 -5.05
N LEU A 509 9.02 16.33 -6.36
CA LEU A 509 9.10 17.66 -6.95
C LEU A 509 7.72 18.10 -7.41
N GLU A 510 7.39 19.36 -7.19
CA GLU A 510 6.19 20.02 -7.70
C GLU A 510 6.59 21.16 -8.62
N GLY A 511 6.13 21.11 -9.89
CA GLY A 511 6.31 22.13 -10.90
C GLY A 511 5.03 22.92 -11.16
N LYS A 512 5.16 24.27 -11.20
CA LYS A 512 4.06 25.21 -11.51
C LYS A 512 4.43 26.17 -12.61
#